data_bd18a8b2ffe4c774b1ce46be6fa152a5
#
_entry.id   bd18a8b2ffe4c774b1ce46be6fa152a5
#
_cell.length_a   1.000
_cell.length_b   1.000
_cell.length_c   1.000
_cell.angle_alpha   90.00
_cell.angle_beta   90.00
_cell.angle_gamma   90.00
#
_symmetry.space_group_name_H-M   'P 1'
#
loop_
_entity.id
_entity.type
_entity.pdbx_description
1 polymer ?
#
loop_
_entity_poly.entity_id
_entity_poly.type
_entity_poly.pdbx_seq_one_letter_code
_entity_poly.pdbx_strand_id
1 'polypeptide(L)'
;EFRMGTDSQALTAEDLRAINISKALAADAVEKAGSGHPGTAISLAGVAYLLYQYEMTHDPADARWLGRDRLILSSGHASLLLYIQLVLAGYGLEISDLEQLRQWGARTPGHPEFGHTPGVETTTGPLGAGFTNAVGMAMAARFEHGLLDPAAPAGGSVFDHYVYTIMGDGCLQE
;
A
#
# COMPACT_ATOMS: atom_id res chain seq x y z
N GLU A 1 -17.06 -13.69 -4.71
CA GLU A 1 -18.04 -12.72 -5.22
C GLU A 1 -17.39 -11.36 -5.16
N PHE A 2 -17.12 -10.76 -6.32
CA PHE A 2 -16.45 -9.47 -6.43
C PHE A 2 -17.40 -8.40 -5.88
N ARG A 3 -17.04 -7.73 -4.79
CA ARG A 3 -17.81 -6.60 -4.27
C ARG A 3 -17.62 -5.42 -5.22
N MET A 4 -18.37 -5.40 -6.31
CA MET A 4 -18.57 -4.15 -7.05
C MET A 4 -19.51 -3.31 -6.20
N GLY A 5 -18.97 -2.30 -5.54
CA GLY A 5 -19.76 -1.23 -4.98
C GLY A 5 -20.60 -0.61 -6.12
N THR A 6 -21.91 -0.78 -6.05
CA THR A 6 -22.84 -0.40 -7.12
C THR A 6 -23.14 1.10 -7.16
N ASP A 7 -22.37 1.91 -6.44
CA ASP A 7 -22.37 3.36 -6.60
C ASP A 7 -20.99 3.82 -7.04
N SER A 8 -20.85 4.12 -8.33
CA SER A 8 -19.74 4.89 -8.85
C SER A 8 -19.81 6.31 -8.27
N GLN A 9 -19.41 6.48 -7.02
CA GLN A 9 -19.27 7.81 -6.45
C GLN A 9 -18.19 8.54 -7.27
N ALA A 10 -18.62 9.58 -7.97
CA ALA A 10 -17.68 10.45 -8.66
C ALA A 10 -16.73 11.05 -7.61
N LEU A 11 -15.43 11.07 -7.93
CA LEU A 11 -14.44 11.70 -7.07
C LEU A 11 -14.85 13.14 -6.75
N THR A 12 -14.78 13.50 -5.48
CA THR A 12 -15.04 14.86 -5.03
C THR A 12 -13.89 15.81 -5.43
N ALA A 13 -14.13 17.10 -5.29
CA ALA A 13 -13.06 18.08 -5.50
C ALA A 13 -11.92 17.92 -4.47
N GLU A 14 -12.22 17.42 -3.27
CA GLU A 14 -11.25 17.15 -2.21
C GLU A 14 -10.39 15.94 -2.57
N ASP A 15 -10.99 14.86 -3.10
CA ASP A 15 -10.27 13.69 -3.58
C ASP A 15 -9.28 14.05 -4.69
N LEU A 16 -9.76 14.82 -5.67
CA LEU A 16 -8.92 15.29 -6.77
C LEU A 16 -7.76 16.16 -6.28
N ARG A 17 -8.02 16.99 -5.27
CA ARG A 17 -6.99 17.81 -4.62
C ARG A 17 -5.97 16.95 -3.90
N ALA A 18 -6.40 15.95 -3.12
CA ALA A 18 -5.52 15.04 -2.40
C ALA A 18 -4.64 14.23 -3.37
N ILE A 19 -5.24 13.71 -4.46
CA ILE A 19 -4.51 13.00 -5.52
C ILE A 19 -3.46 13.91 -6.17
N ASN A 20 -3.80 15.16 -6.45
CA ASN A 20 -2.85 16.10 -7.06
C ASN A 20 -1.74 16.51 -6.10
N ILE A 21 -2.04 16.68 -4.80
CA ILE A 21 -1.04 16.91 -3.76
C ILE A 21 -0.10 15.69 -3.66
N SER A 22 -0.63 14.46 -3.72
CA SER A 22 0.18 13.23 -3.72
C SER A 22 1.21 13.23 -4.85
N LYS A 23 0.81 13.66 -6.05
CA LYS A 23 1.72 13.76 -7.20
C LYS A 23 2.81 14.80 -6.98
N ALA A 24 2.46 15.96 -6.41
CA ALA A 24 3.42 17.02 -6.10
C ALA A 24 4.41 16.56 -5.03
N LEU A 25 3.93 15.96 -3.94
CA LEU A 25 4.78 15.42 -2.88
C LEU A 25 5.77 14.37 -3.40
N ALA A 26 5.36 13.53 -4.37
CA ALA A 26 6.26 12.56 -4.98
C ALA A 26 7.40 13.24 -5.77
N ALA A 27 7.09 14.30 -6.50
CA ALA A 27 8.10 15.05 -7.24
C ALA A 27 9.06 15.79 -6.28
N ASP A 28 8.51 16.50 -5.29
CA ASP A 28 9.26 17.28 -4.32
C ASP A 28 10.21 16.41 -3.48
N ALA A 29 9.73 15.23 -3.04
CA ALA A 29 10.54 14.32 -2.24
C ALA A 29 11.74 13.77 -3.04
N VAL A 30 11.55 13.43 -4.31
CA VAL A 30 12.64 12.97 -5.18
C VAL A 30 13.61 14.09 -5.50
N GLU A 31 13.12 15.30 -5.78
CA GLU A 31 13.95 16.47 -6.03
C GLU A 31 14.83 16.76 -4.81
N LYS A 32 14.24 16.78 -3.61
CA LYS A 32 14.96 17.00 -2.35
C LYS A 32 16.00 15.93 -2.06
N ALA A 33 15.66 14.66 -2.31
CA ALA A 33 16.58 13.52 -2.12
C ALA A 33 17.71 13.48 -3.16
N GLY A 34 17.57 14.17 -4.29
CA GLY A 34 18.48 14.10 -5.43
C GLY A 34 18.51 12.75 -6.13
N SER A 35 17.63 11.83 -5.75
CA SER A 35 17.52 10.48 -6.36
C SER A 35 16.17 9.84 -6.00
N GLY A 36 15.65 9.00 -6.89
CA GLY A 36 14.40 8.27 -6.63
C GLY A 36 13.64 7.95 -7.92
N HIS A 37 12.43 7.40 -7.75
CA HIS A 37 11.57 6.96 -8.84
C HIS A 37 10.19 7.63 -8.72
N PRO A 38 9.98 8.83 -9.27
CA PRO A 38 8.72 9.55 -9.10
C PRO A 38 7.62 9.03 -10.03
N GLY A 39 7.98 8.40 -11.16
CA GLY A 39 7.05 8.07 -12.24
C GLY A 39 5.82 7.30 -11.81
N THR A 40 6.00 6.16 -11.16
CA THR A 40 4.88 5.32 -10.67
C THR A 40 4.09 6.01 -9.57
N ALA A 41 4.77 6.73 -8.66
CA ALA A 41 4.11 7.46 -7.59
C ALA A 41 3.20 8.58 -8.13
N ILE A 42 3.56 9.20 -9.25
CA ILE A 42 2.74 10.21 -9.93
C ILE A 42 1.62 9.54 -10.73
N SER A 43 1.93 8.52 -11.54
CA SER A 43 0.96 7.92 -12.47
C SER A 43 -0.13 7.11 -11.75
N LEU A 44 0.19 6.45 -10.65
CA LEU A 44 -0.74 5.62 -9.88
C LEU A 44 -1.25 6.30 -8.60
N ALA A 45 -0.99 7.59 -8.39
CA ALA A 45 -1.46 8.32 -7.22
C ALA A 45 -2.97 8.17 -6.98
N GLY A 46 -3.78 8.24 -8.04
CA GLY A 46 -5.23 8.06 -7.95
C GLY A 46 -5.63 6.64 -7.54
N VAL A 47 -4.96 5.62 -8.09
CA VAL A 47 -5.23 4.21 -7.74
C VAL A 47 -4.90 3.95 -6.27
N ALA A 48 -3.72 4.37 -5.82
CA ALA A 48 -3.31 4.17 -4.43
C ALA A 48 -4.21 4.95 -3.45
N TYR A 49 -4.61 6.18 -3.81
CA TYR A 49 -5.55 6.97 -3.03
C TYR A 49 -6.89 6.25 -2.87
N LEU A 50 -7.48 5.75 -3.96
CA LEU A 50 -8.76 5.03 -3.93
C LEU A 50 -8.68 3.76 -3.09
N LEU A 51 -7.59 3.00 -3.19
CA LEU A 51 -7.38 1.82 -2.36
C LEU A 51 -7.44 2.19 -0.87
N TYR A 52 -6.68 3.18 -0.44
CA TYR A 52 -6.61 3.55 0.98
C TYR A 52 -7.85 4.27 1.50
N GLN A 53 -8.53 5.07 0.69
CA GLN A 53 -9.65 5.88 1.17
C GLN A 53 -11.01 5.19 1.02
N TYR A 54 -11.15 4.24 0.10
CA TYR A 54 -12.47 3.69 -0.24
C TYR A 54 -12.54 2.16 -0.27
N GLU A 55 -11.48 1.48 -0.69
CA GLU A 55 -11.56 0.04 -0.95
C GLU A 55 -11.02 -0.82 0.19
N MET A 56 -9.91 -0.43 0.79
CA MET A 56 -9.25 -1.22 1.82
C MET A 56 -9.91 -1.01 3.19
N THR A 57 -10.13 -2.11 3.88
CA THR A 57 -10.47 -2.10 5.30
C THR A 57 -9.19 -2.11 6.11
N HIS A 58 -8.88 -0.99 6.76
CA HIS A 58 -7.66 -0.85 7.57
C HIS A 58 -7.88 0.09 8.76
N ASP A 59 -7.01 -0.01 9.76
CA ASP A 59 -7.01 0.88 10.92
C ASP A 59 -5.57 1.40 11.14
N PRO A 60 -5.30 2.68 10.89
CA PRO A 60 -3.97 3.24 11.11
C PRO A 60 -3.58 3.28 12.59
N ALA A 61 -4.53 3.23 13.54
CA ALA A 61 -4.27 3.16 14.97
C ALA A 61 -3.85 1.73 15.39
N ASP A 62 -4.27 0.70 14.65
CA ASP A 62 -3.82 -0.69 14.83
C ASP A 62 -3.34 -1.29 13.50
N ALA A 63 -2.15 -0.88 13.10
CA ALA A 63 -1.51 -1.37 11.88
C ALA A 63 -1.21 -2.88 11.89
N ARG A 64 -1.48 -3.59 13.00
CA ARG A 64 -1.31 -5.03 13.14
C ARG A 64 -2.62 -5.80 13.28
N TRP A 65 -3.74 -5.12 13.20
CA TRP A 65 -5.05 -5.79 13.24
C TRP A 65 -5.11 -6.94 12.22
N LEU A 66 -5.48 -8.15 12.68
CA LEU A 66 -5.45 -9.36 11.84
C LEU A 66 -6.42 -9.27 10.65
N GLY A 67 -7.60 -8.70 10.84
CA GLY A 67 -8.63 -8.60 9.82
C GLY A 67 -8.44 -7.45 8.81
N ARG A 68 -7.35 -6.68 8.91
CA ARG A 68 -7.08 -5.61 7.94
C ARG A 68 -6.77 -6.16 6.56
N ASP A 69 -7.14 -5.45 5.54
CA ASP A 69 -6.64 -5.67 4.20
C ASP A 69 -5.14 -5.29 4.12
N ARG A 70 -4.43 -5.88 3.19
CA ARG A 70 -2.99 -5.68 3.01
C ARG A 70 -2.68 -5.14 1.64
N LEU A 71 -1.84 -4.11 1.58
CA LEU A 71 -1.29 -3.62 0.31
C LEU A 71 0.18 -3.99 0.18
N ILE A 72 0.52 -4.71 -0.86
CA ILE A 72 1.89 -5.08 -1.23
C ILE A 72 2.30 -4.28 -2.46
N LEU A 73 3.33 -3.46 -2.31
CA LEU A 73 3.93 -2.75 -3.44
C LEU A 73 5.07 -3.60 -4.00
N SER A 74 4.79 -4.40 -5.04
CA SER A 74 5.78 -5.30 -5.65
C SER A 74 6.86 -4.53 -6.40
N SER A 75 6.51 -3.42 -7.05
CA SER A 75 7.47 -2.44 -7.58
C SER A 75 8.07 -1.61 -6.45
N GLY A 76 8.88 -2.22 -5.58
CA GLY A 76 9.39 -1.61 -4.34
C GLY A 76 10.13 -0.28 -4.56
N HIS A 77 10.74 -0.10 -5.73
CA HIS A 77 11.39 1.17 -6.11
C HIS A 77 10.40 2.37 -6.18
N ALA A 78 9.10 2.10 -6.34
CA ALA A 78 8.04 3.11 -6.30
C ALA A 78 7.56 3.42 -4.87
N SER A 79 8.40 3.22 -3.86
CA SER A 79 8.09 3.32 -2.43
C SER A 79 7.33 4.58 -2.03
N LEU A 80 7.58 5.71 -2.68
CA LEU A 80 6.83 6.96 -2.46
C LEU A 80 5.33 6.82 -2.67
N LEU A 81 4.90 5.97 -3.62
CA LEU A 81 3.47 5.70 -3.82
C LEU A 81 2.83 5.22 -2.51
N LEU A 82 3.49 4.31 -1.82
CA LEU A 82 3.03 3.76 -0.53
C LEU A 82 3.19 4.79 0.60
N TYR A 83 4.36 5.40 0.75
CA TYR A 83 4.64 6.31 1.87
C TYR A 83 3.70 7.51 1.89
N ILE A 84 3.37 8.09 0.74
CA ILE A 84 2.42 9.20 0.66
C ILE A 84 1.03 8.75 1.15
N GLN A 85 0.58 7.55 0.81
CA GLN A 85 -0.70 7.05 1.30
C GLN A 85 -0.65 6.78 2.81
N LEU A 86 0.46 6.29 3.34
CA LEU A 86 0.64 6.10 4.80
C LEU A 86 0.62 7.43 5.56
N VAL A 87 1.14 8.51 4.96
CA VAL A 87 0.99 9.88 5.52
C VAL A 87 -0.47 10.31 5.51
N LEU A 88 -1.16 10.20 4.36
CA LEU A 88 -2.54 10.64 4.21
C LEU A 88 -3.52 9.82 5.05
N ALA A 89 -3.26 8.54 5.23
CA ALA A 89 -4.09 7.62 6.02
C ALA A 89 -3.80 7.65 7.52
N GLY A 90 -2.79 8.40 7.98
CA GLY A 90 -2.52 8.59 9.40
C GLY A 90 -1.74 7.46 10.09
N TYR A 91 -0.90 6.73 9.36
CA TYR A 91 -0.02 5.68 9.94
C TYR A 91 1.16 6.22 10.74
N GLY A 92 1.11 7.48 11.14
CA GLY A 92 2.15 8.12 11.95
C GLY A 92 3.40 8.52 11.17
N LEU A 93 3.36 8.50 9.82
CA LEU A 93 4.32 9.21 8.99
C LEU A 93 3.84 10.65 8.77
N GLU A 94 4.79 11.54 8.60
CA GLU A 94 4.55 12.95 8.33
C GLU A 94 5.23 13.40 7.03
N ILE A 95 4.89 14.59 6.54
CA ILE A 95 5.52 15.18 5.35
C ILE A 95 7.03 15.31 5.55
N SER A 96 7.48 15.62 6.78
CA SER A 96 8.90 15.66 7.12
C SER A 96 9.63 14.32 6.94
N ASP A 97 8.94 13.17 7.05
CA ASP A 97 9.52 11.88 6.74
C ASP A 97 9.74 11.71 5.23
N LEU A 98 8.82 12.24 4.40
CA LEU A 98 9.00 12.23 2.93
C LEU A 98 10.21 13.08 2.50
N GLU A 99 10.48 14.17 3.20
CA GLU A 99 11.65 15.01 2.97
C GLU A 99 12.99 14.31 3.26
N GLN A 100 12.94 13.25 4.05
CA GLN A 100 14.10 12.40 4.39
C GLN A 100 14.19 11.13 3.54
N LEU A 101 13.49 11.10 2.40
CA LEU A 101 13.52 9.95 1.49
C LEU A 101 14.95 9.49 1.22
N ARG A 102 15.20 8.16 1.38
CA ARG A 102 16.50 7.52 1.11
C ARG A 102 17.66 7.99 2.00
N GLN A 103 17.41 8.78 3.03
CA GLN A 103 18.45 9.14 3.96
C GLN A 103 18.69 8.01 4.96
N TRP A 104 19.94 7.87 5.43
CA TRP A 104 20.29 6.86 6.41
C TRP A 104 19.51 7.06 7.72
N GLY A 105 18.85 5.98 8.18
CA GLY A 105 18.03 6.01 9.39
C GLY A 105 16.65 6.65 9.23
N ALA A 106 16.30 7.15 8.04
CA ALA A 106 14.98 7.70 7.78
C ALA A 106 13.90 6.62 7.74
N ARG A 107 12.67 7.00 8.10
CA ARG A 107 11.50 6.12 8.08
C ARG A 107 10.96 5.81 6.66
N THR A 108 11.55 6.44 5.65
CA THR A 108 11.20 6.34 4.23
C THR A 108 12.38 5.85 3.39
N PRO A 109 12.84 4.60 3.58
CA PRO A 109 13.92 4.04 2.79
C PRO A 109 13.55 3.97 1.30
N GLY A 110 14.54 3.75 0.44
CA GLY A 110 14.34 3.71 -1.02
C GLY A 110 13.41 2.60 -1.51
N HIS A 111 13.25 1.55 -0.72
CA HIS A 111 12.32 0.43 -0.92
C HIS A 111 11.58 0.17 0.40
N PRO A 112 10.31 -0.29 0.38
CA PRO A 112 9.59 -0.59 1.62
C PRO A 112 10.28 -1.70 2.43
N GLU A 113 10.43 -1.48 3.73
CA GLU A 113 11.03 -2.43 4.66
C GLU A 113 10.05 -2.79 5.77
N PHE A 114 9.73 -4.08 5.88
CA PHE A 114 8.85 -4.60 6.92
C PHE A 114 9.46 -4.37 8.31
N GLY A 115 8.65 -3.87 9.23
CA GLY A 115 9.07 -3.58 10.60
C GLY A 115 9.84 -2.27 10.78
N HIS A 116 10.23 -1.60 9.68
CA HIS A 116 10.91 -0.30 9.71
C HIS A 116 9.91 0.86 9.55
N THR A 117 9.03 0.78 8.56
CA THR A 117 7.98 1.76 8.31
C THR A 117 6.63 1.19 8.74
N PRO A 118 5.84 1.87 9.60
CA PRO A 118 4.48 1.43 9.95
C PRO A 118 3.61 1.29 8.71
N GLY A 119 2.79 0.23 8.65
CA GLY A 119 1.91 -0.02 7.51
C GLY A 119 2.56 -0.72 6.31
N VAL A 120 3.87 -0.98 6.35
CA VAL A 120 4.56 -1.81 5.35
C VAL A 120 4.38 -3.28 5.70
N GLU A 121 3.79 -4.04 4.79
CA GLU A 121 3.41 -5.45 5.02
C GLU A 121 4.52 -6.45 4.69
N THR A 122 5.43 -6.11 3.79
CA THR A 122 6.59 -6.94 3.43
C THR A 122 7.69 -6.08 2.84
N THR A 123 8.93 -6.52 3.03
CA THR A 123 10.10 -5.92 2.37
C THR A 123 10.08 -6.26 0.89
N THR A 124 10.18 -5.24 0.04
CA THR A 124 10.25 -5.40 -1.41
C THR A 124 11.45 -4.63 -1.98
N GLY A 125 11.79 -4.90 -3.22
CA GLY A 125 12.95 -4.32 -3.93
C GLY A 125 13.26 -5.15 -5.15
N PRO A 126 13.65 -6.44 -5.01
CA PRO A 126 13.74 -7.36 -6.14
C PRO A 126 12.37 -7.48 -6.82
N LEU A 127 12.35 -7.37 -8.14
CA LEU A 127 11.11 -7.51 -8.92
C LEU A 127 10.52 -8.91 -8.72
N GLY A 128 9.20 -9.02 -8.74
CA GLY A 128 8.47 -10.27 -8.51
C GLY A 128 8.30 -10.68 -7.04
N ALA A 129 9.25 -10.34 -6.15
CA ALA A 129 9.22 -10.76 -4.75
C ALA A 129 7.95 -10.30 -4.02
N GLY A 130 7.51 -9.06 -4.22
CA GLY A 130 6.29 -8.56 -3.59
C GLY A 130 5.04 -9.28 -4.07
N PHE A 131 4.93 -9.51 -5.37
CA PHE A 131 3.79 -10.24 -5.96
C PHE A 131 3.70 -11.67 -5.43
N THR A 132 4.80 -12.40 -5.41
CA THR A 132 4.82 -13.78 -4.89
C THR A 132 4.53 -13.83 -3.39
N ASN A 133 5.01 -12.86 -2.60
CA ASN A 133 4.65 -12.72 -1.19
C ASN A 133 3.15 -12.45 -1.02
N ALA A 134 2.54 -11.59 -1.85
CA ALA A 134 1.11 -11.32 -1.82
C ALA A 134 0.28 -12.58 -2.07
N VAL A 135 0.67 -13.39 -3.07
CA VAL A 135 0.05 -14.69 -3.34
C VAL A 135 0.17 -15.62 -2.14
N GLY A 136 1.37 -15.72 -1.54
CA GLY A 136 1.61 -16.52 -0.34
C GLY A 136 0.75 -16.08 0.85
N MET A 137 0.62 -14.77 1.08
CA MET A 137 -0.25 -14.22 2.14
C MET A 137 -1.72 -14.54 1.91
N ALA A 138 -2.22 -14.41 0.67
CA ALA A 138 -3.59 -14.74 0.33
C ALA A 138 -3.87 -16.25 0.50
N MET A 139 -2.92 -17.11 0.13
CA MET A 139 -3.01 -18.56 0.37
C MET A 139 -3.03 -18.88 1.86
N ALA A 140 -2.17 -18.22 2.66
CA ALA A 140 -2.12 -18.40 4.11
C ALA A 140 -3.45 -18.01 4.76
N ALA A 141 -4.01 -16.85 4.42
CA ALA A 141 -5.31 -16.40 4.93
C ALA A 141 -6.42 -17.42 4.64
N ARG A 142 -6.46 -17.97 3.43
CA ARG A 142 -7.43 -19.03 3.06
C ARG A 142 -7.21 -20.32 3.85
N PHE A 143 -5.96 -20.70 4.07
CA PHE A 143 -5.62 -21.87 4.87
C PHE A 143 -6.01 -21.67 6.34
N GLU A 144 -5.68 -20.52 6.91
CA GLU A 144 -6.02 -20.17 8.29
C GLU A 144 -7.53 -20.09 8.51
N HIS A 145 -8.29 -19.52 7.57
CA HIS A 145 -9.75 -19.55 7.61
C HIS A 145 -10.26 -21.00 7.70
N GLY A 146 -9.81 -21.88 6.80
CA GLY A 146 -10.24 -23.27 6.79
C GLY A 146 -9.86 -24.08 8.03
N LEU A 147 -8.77 -23.69 8.69
CA LEU A 147 -8.25 -24.38 9.88
C LEU A 147 -8.87 -23.85 11.19
N LEU A 148 -8.99 -22.53 11.33
CA LEU A 148 -9.26 -21.86 12.60
C LEU A 148 -10.71 -21.37 12.70
N ASP A 149 -11.36 -21.09 11.57
CA ASP A 149 -12.70 -20.52 11.54
C ASP A 149 -13.56 -21.07 10.39
N PRO A 150 -13.62 -22.42 10.19
CA PRO A 150 -14.22 -23.03 9.00
C PRO A 150 -15.74 -22.85 8.93
N ALA A 151 -16.39 -22.45 10.02
CA ALA A 151 -17.85 -22.25 10.08
C ALA A 151 -18.26 -20.80 9.84
N ALA A 152 -17.32 -19.88 9.73
CA ALA A 152 -17.63 -18.47 9.49
C ALA A 152 -18.28 -18.30 8.10
N PRO A 153 -19.35 -17.49 7.99
CA PRO A 153 -19.89 -17.13 6.69
C PRO A 153 -18.88 -16.27 5.93
N ALA A 154 -18.98 -16.23 4.61
CA ALA A 154 -18.13 -15.41 3.77
C ALA A 154 -18.15 -13.93 4.23
N GLY A 155 -16.98 -13.35 4.45
CA GLY A 155 -16.78 -12.02 5.01
C GLY A 155 -16.99 -11.91 6.51
N GLY A 156 -17.17 -13.02 7.21
CA GLY A 156 -17.40 -13.07 8.66
C GLY A 156 -16.17 -13.41 9.50
N SER A 157 -15.07 -13.79 8.86
CA SER A 157 -13.83 -14.16 9.53
C SER A 157 -12.77 -13.05 9.41
N VAL A 158 -11.92 -12.92 10.41
CA VAL A 158 -10.72 -12.06 10.33
C VAL A 158 -9.74 -12.51 9.25
N PHE A 159 -9.87 -13.75 8.77
CA PHE A 159 -9.07 -14.30 7.68
C PHE A 159 -9.67 -14.05 6.29
N ASP A 160 -10.81 -13.35 6.19
CA ASP A 160 -11.45 -13.00 4.91
C ASP A 160 -10.94 -11.67 4.32
N HIS A 161 -9.87 -11.12 4.88
CA HIS A 161 -9.24 -9.90 4.37
C HIS A 161 -8.67 -10.10 2.95
N TYR A 162 -8.61 -9.00 2.21
CA TYR A 162 -8.00 -8.97 0.89
C TYR A 162 -6.49 -8.67 0.98
N VAL A 163 -5.75 -9.20 0.00
CA VAL A 163 -4.35 -8.85 -0.24
C VAL A 163 -4.26 -8.19 -1.60
N TYR A 164 -4.14 -6.88 -1.60
CA TYR A 164 -3.95 -6.07 -2.80
C TYR A 164 -2.47 -6.04 -3.16
N THR A 165 -2.17 -6.04 -4.46
CA THR A 165 -0.80 -5.83 -4.92
C THR A 165 -0.75 -4.85 -6.09
N ILE A 166 0.20 -3.93 -6.04
CA ILE A 166 0.55 -3.06 -7.15
C ILE A 166 1.91 -3.52 -7.67
N MET A 167 1.96 -3.83 -8.97
CA MET A 167 3.15 -4.36 -9.64
C MET A 167 3.29 -3.78 -11.05
N GLY A 168 4.50 -3.74 -11.54
CA GLY A 168 4.78 -3.48 -12.95
C GLY A 168 4.86 -4.79 -13.74
N ASP A 169 4.89 -4.69 -15.06
CA ASP A 169 5.08 -5.81 -15.98
C ASP A 169 6.39 -6.57 -15.71
N GLY A 170 7.46 -5.86 -15.36
CA GLY A 170 8.74 -6.48 -14.99
C GLY A 170 8.63 -7.44 -13.79
N CYS A 171 7.68 -7.22 -12.87
CA CYS A 171 7.46 -8.13 -11.74
C CYS A 171 6.88 -9.50 -12.16
N LEU A 172 6.29 -9.59 -13.34
CA LEU A 172 5.72 -10.83 -13.89
C LEU A 172 6.69 -11.60 -14.78
N GLN A 173 7.88 -11.06 -15.01
CA GLN A 173 8.90 -11.64 -15.88
C GLN A 173 10.03 -12.31 -15.13
N GLU A 174 10.04 -12.24 -13.77
CA GLU A 174 11.07 -12.80 -12.88
C GLU A 174 10.76 -14.22 -12.39
#